data_3482bb70e501c937c21f286417b25941
#
_entry.id   3482bb70e501c937c21f286417b25941
#
_cell.length_a   1.000
_cell.length_b   1.000
_cell.length_c   1.000
_cell.angle_alpha   90.00
_cell.angle_beta   90.00
_cell.angle_gamma   90.00
#
_symmetry.space_group_name_H-M   'P 1'
#
loop_
_entity.id
_entity.type
_entity.pdbx_description
1 polymer ?
#
loop_
_entity_poly.entity_id
_entity_poly.type
_entity_poly.pdbx_seq_one_letter_code
_entity_poly.pdbx_strand_id
1 'polypeptide(L)'
;MVDMGALDNLIANMTYLQARDGDSRELRRQHQSLVLPGPQDCAELHRELTPDFHSLCQQQPIGRRLFRDFLATVPSYQVAADFLEEVCSWELADPGSGHGLALQALLVPVSSHPFPSPALATRCQAATTEEELAALVVLAKAEATAFLQDQPLRDFLASPFYDKSLQGKLLERQPVCDKDFTEFRLLGRGGFGEVCAVQGKNTGKMYACKKLDKKRLKKRGGEKMALLEKEVLERVSSPFIVSLACAFQTRSHFCLVMSLMAGGDLKFHIYCVGERGLSPSRVVFYAAQMACGLLHLHSLGILYRDLKPKDVLLDDGGSCRLSDLGLAVHIQDDKPITQRAGTSGYMAPEILMEKVSYSYPVDWFAMGCSIYEMVAGRTPFRDYKEQVSKEDLRQRTLKEEVSFQHGDFTNDTKDICRLLLAEKPEQRLGSREKSDNPRKHPFFKSINFPHLEAGLVEPPICAGPFGEVLPKICDGAVPIAWQEEIIETGLFEELSDPNRCTFFSSSSSSCSSASVVWFLLFFCFV
;
A
#
# COMPACT_ATOMS: atom_id res chain seq x y z
N MET A 1 32.88 1.34 -0.61
CA MET A 1 32.23 2.62 -0.80
C MET A 1 30.74 2.40 -0.60
N VAL A 2 30.18 2.92 0.48
CA VAL A 2 28.72 2.87 0.73
C VAL A 2 28.03 3.57 -0.46
N ASP A 3 26.90 3.05 -0.92
CA ASP A 3 26.09 3.77 -1.91
C ASP A 3 25.61 5.09 -1.29
N MET A 4 26.36 6.14 -1.51
CA MET A 4 26.12 7.48 -0.95
C MET A 4 24.69 7.96 -1.24
N GLY A 5 24.09 7.54 -2.36
CA GLY A 5 22.73 7.96 -2.71
C GLY A 5 21.65 7.38 -1.81
N ALA A 6 21.82 6.16 -1.31
CA ALA A 6 20.84 5.54 -0.40
C ALA A 6 20.97 6.12 1.02
N LEU A 7 22.20 6.39 1.47
CA LEU A 7 22.47 7.05 2.75
C LEU A 7 21.96 8.50 2.72
N ASP A 8 22.21 9.23 1.62
CA ASP A 8 21.70 10.58 1.43
C ASP A 8 20.17 10.66 1.48
N ASN A 9 19.48 9.66 0.94
CA ASN A 9 18.02 9.58 1.00
C ASN A 9 17.53 9.34 2.45
N LEU A 10 18.18 8.47 3.20
CA LEU A 10 17.84 8.24 4.61
C LEU A 10 18.10 9.48 5.47
N ILE A 11 19.28 10.10 5.33
CA ILE A 11 19.63 11.36 6.02
C ILE A 11 18.66 12.47 5.61
N ALA A 12 18.26 12.52 4.32
CA ALA A 12 17.25 13.46 3.85
C ALA A 12 15.90 13.26 4.52
N ASN A 13 15.44 12.02 4.66
CA ASN A 13 14.21 11.69 5.35
C ASN A 13 14.29 12.06 6.84
N MET A 14 15.41 11.79 7.51
CA MET A 14 15.63 12.16 8.92
C MET A 14 15.62 13.67 9.13
N THR A 15 16.40 14.41 8.34
CA THR A 15 16.47 15.88 8.45
C THR A 15 15.12 16.52 8.12
N TYR A 16 14.36 15.87 7.23
CA TYR A 16 12.99 16.24 6.92
C TYR A 16 12.06 16.06 8.13
N LEU A 17 12.11 14.93 8.82
CA LEU A 17 11.31 14.70 10.03
C LEU A 17 11.63 15.73 11.12
N GLN A 18 12.91 16.09 11.28
CA GLN A 18 13.35 17.14 12.21
C GLN A 18 12.85 18.54 11.82
N ALA A 19 12.92 18.91 10.53
CA ALA A 19 12.39 20.17 10.03
C ALA A 19 10.87 20.27 10.22
N ARG A 20 10.15 19.16 10.01
CA ARG A 20 8.71 19.06 10.28
C ARG A 20 8.37 19.46 11.71
N ASP A 21 9.17 19.07 12.67
CA ASP A 21 8.89 19.28 14.11
C ASP A 21 9.23 20.71 14.57
N GLY A 22 10.28 21.31 14.04
CA GLY A 22 10.62 22.72 14.25
C GLY A 22 9.54 23.65 13.69
N ASP A 23 9.15 23.43 12.46
CA ASP A 23 8.15 24.25 11.73
C ASP A 23 6.71 24.01 12.21
N SER A 24 6.40 22.84 12.78
CA SER A 24 5.04 22.51 13.25
C SER A 24 4.52 23.50 14.28
N ARG A 25 5.37 24.06 15.13
CA ARG A 25 4.98 25.07 16.13
C ARG A 25 4.70 26.44 15.51
N GLU A 26 5.43 26.82 14.49
CA GLU A 26 5.27 28.09 13.77
C GLU A 26 4.15 28.01 12.74
N LEU A 27 4.05 26.89 12.03
CA LEU A 27 2.97 26.59 11.08
C LEU A 27 1.61 26.38 11.78
N ARG A 28 1.56 25.83 13.00
CA ARG A 28 0.33 25.80 13.81
C ARG A 28 -0.21 27.20 14.15
N ARG A 29 0.64 28.22 14.21
CA ARG A 29 0.21 29.62 14.38
C ARG A 29 -0.26 30.26 13.09
N GLN A 30 0.16 29.74 11.92
CA GLN A 30 -0.20 30.25 10.59
C GLN A 30 -1.29 29.43 9.88
N HIS A 31 -1.68 28.24 10.43
CA HIS A 31 -2.81 27.49 9.88
C HIS A 31 -4.10 28.29 10.05
N GLN A 32 -4.51 28.97 9.02
CA GLN A 32 -5.91 29.14 8.78
C GLN A 32 -6.53 27.73 8.80
N SER A 33 -7.35 27.47 9.82
CA SER A 33 -8.15 26.24 9.89
C SER A 33 -8.76 26.00 8.51
N LEU A 34 -8.72 24.75 8.04
CA LEU A 34 -9.34 24.36 6.79
C LEU A 34 -10.79 24.88 6.84
N VAL A 35 -11.08 25.95 6.12
CA VAL A 35 -12.42 26.49 6.07
C VAL A 35 -13.18 25.61 5.10
N LEU A 36 -14.01 24.72 5.66
CA LEU A 36 -14.93 23.93 4.86
C LEU A 36 -15.88 24.85 4.10
N PRO A 37 -16.18 24.55 2.84
CA PRO A 37 -17.25 25.26 2.09
C PRO A 37 -18.53 25.29 2.91
N GLY A 38 -19.30 26.38 2.79
CA GLY A 38 -20.58 26.45 3.49
C GLY A 38 -21.56 25.37 2.99
N PRO A 39 -22.54 24.93 3.81
CA PRO A 39 -23.56 23.98 3.36
C PRO A 39 -24.31 24.47 2.12
N GLN A 40 -24.46 25.79 1.97
CA GLN A 40 -25.11 26.42 0.81
C GLN A 40 -24.33 26.21 -0.49
N ASP A 41 -22.99 26.16 -0.41
CA ASP A 41 -22.12 25.91 -1.57
C ASP A 41 -22.24 24.47 -2.08
N CYS A 42 -22.74 23.56 -1.23
CA CYS A 42 -22.93 22.15 -1.55
C CYS A 42 -24.30 21.83 -2.17
N ALA A 43 -25.21 22.81 -2.32
CA ALA A 43 -26.58 22.57 -2.76
C ALA A 43 -26.68 21.99 -4.20
N GLU A 44 -25.77 22.34 -5.08
CA GLU A 44 -25.70 21.78 -6.43
C GLU A 44 -25.20 20.31 -6.36
N LEU A 45 -24.14 20.08 -5.62
CA LEU A 45 -23.59 18.74 -5.41
C LEU A 45 -24.60 17.78 -4.76
N HIS A 46 -25.39 18.27 -3.81
CA HIS A 46 -26.46 17.50 -3.18
C HIS A 46 -27.52 17.04 -4.19
N ARG A 47 -27.81 17.85 -5.21
CA ARG A 47 -28.76 17.48 -6.28
C ARG A 47 -28.19 16.55 -7.33
N GLU A 48 -26.89 16.65 -7.59
CA GLU A 48 -26.20 15.81 -8.58
C GLU A 48 -25.92 14.39 -8.09
N LEU A 49 -25.64 14.25 -6.80
CA LEU A 49 -25.29 12.96 -6.23
C LEU A 49 -26.53 12.15 -5.88
N THR A 50 -26.65 10.97 -6.46
CA THR A 50 -27.55 9.92 -5.98
C THR A 50 -26.77 9.06 -5.00
N PRO A 51 -27.01 9.21 -3.68
CA PRO A 51 -26.23 8.47 -2.69
C PRO A 51 -26.59 6.99 -2.72
N ASP A 52 -25.62 6.17 -3.12
CA ASP A 52 -25.67 4.72 -3.00
C ASP A 52 -25.01 4.30 -1.68
N PHE A 53 -25.67 3.44 -0.91
CA PHE A 53 -25.20 2.99 0.39
C PHE A 53 -23.81 2.35 0.30
N HIS A 54 -23.63 1.45 -0.66
CA HIS A 54 -22.37 0.73 -0.81
C HIS A 54 -21.23 1.69 -1.12
N SER A 55 -21.42 2.59 -2.07
CA SER A 55 -20.44 3.61 -2.42
C SER A 55 -20.18 4.58 -1.26
N LEU A 56 -21.23 5.20 -0.71
CA LEU A 56 -21.09 6.26 0.28
C LEU A 56 -20.67 5.75 1.66
N CYS A 57 -21.35 4.71 2.18
CA CYS A 57 -21.23 4.28 3.58
C CYS A 57 -20.27 3.10 3.77
N GLN A 58 -19.88 2.39 2.72
CA GLN A 58 -18.95 1.26 2.81
C GLN A 58 -17.64 1.51 2.08
N GLN A 59 -17.69 2.11 0.89
CA GLN A 59 -16.51 2.28 0.06
C GLN A 59 -15.77 3.60 0.30
N GLN A 60 -16.46 4.72 0.39
CA GLN A 60 -15.82 6.01 0.57
C GLN A 60 -15.39 6.19 2.03
N PRO A 61 -14.11 6.41 2.30
CA PRO A 61 -13.60 6.41 3.67
C PRO A 61 -14.23 7.50 4.54
N ILE A 62 -14.36 8.72 4.00
CA ILE A 62 -14.97 9.84 4.73
C ILE A 62 -16.45 9.58 4.95
N GLY A 63 -17.15 9.12 3.91
CA GLY A 63 -18.56 8.77 4.01
C GLY A 63 -18.81 7.68 5.03
N ARG A 64 -18.01 6.60 4.99
CA ARG A 64 -18.06 5.49 5.96
C ARG A 64 -17.82 5.95 7.38
N ARG A 65 -16.80 6.78 7.62
CA ARG A 65 -16.51 7.31 8.95
C ARG A 65 -17.65 8.20 9.45
N LEU A 66 -18.10 9.16 8.64
CA LEU A 66 -19.20 10.05 9.03
C LEU A 66 -20.51 9.30 9.25
N PHE A 67 -20.77 8.24 8.47
CA PHE A 67 -21.91 7.37 8.69
C PHE A 67 -21.79 6.62 10.02
N ARG A 68 -20.62 6.07 10.34
CA ARG A 68 -20.34 5.42 11.63
C ARG A 68 -20.48 6.39 12.80
N ASP A 69 -19.90 7.60 12.69
CA ASP A 69 -20.03 8.64 13.72
C ASP A 69 -21.50 9.02 13.93
N PHE A 70 -22.29 9.07 12.86
CA PHE A 70 -23.75 9.28 12.93
C PHE A 70 -24.46 8.11 13.63
N LEU A 71 -24.17 6.85 13.25
CA LEU A 71 -24.79 5.67 13.88
C LEU A 71 -24.53 5.62 15.38
N ALA A 72 -23.34 6.03 15.83
CA ALA A 72 -22.98 6.13 17.23
C ALA A 72 -23.83 7.16 18.02
N THR A 73 -24.49 8.10 17.35
CA THR A 73 -25.41 9.06 18.01
C THR A 73 -26.79 8.47 18.28
N VAL A 74 -27.15 7.33 17.68
CA VAL A 74 -28.45 6.68 17.80
C VAL A 74 -28.25 5.26 18.31
N PRO A 75 -28.54 4.95 19.59
CA PRO A 75 -28.24 3.65 20.19
C PRO A 75 -28.83 2.45 19.41
N SER A 76 -30.02 2.60 18.83
CA SER A 76 -30.65 1.51 18.03
C SER A 76 -29.94 1.24 16.71
N TYR A 77 -29.17 2.20 16.16
CA TYR A 77 -28.40 2.02 14.93
C TYR A 77 -27.00 1.50 15.22
N GLN A 78 -26.43 1.95 16.34
CA GLN A 78 -25.07 1.57 16.76
C GLN A 78 -24.91 0.05 16.86
N VAL A 79 -25.89 -0.65 17.40
CA VAL A 79 -25.84 -2.12 17.58
C VAL A 79 -25.62 -2.88 16.28
N ALA A 80 -26.25 -2.47 15.18
CA ALA A 80 -26.03 -3.11 13.88
C ALA A 80 -24.60 -2.81 13.34
N ALA A 81 -24.08 -1.62 13.63
CA ALA A 81 -22.70 -1.26 13.28
C ALA A 81 -21.68 -2.06 14.08
N ASP A 82 -21.86 -2.13 15.40
CA ASP A 82 -20.99 -2.87 16.32
C ASP A 82 -20.98 -4.36 15.96
N PHE A 83 -22.16 -4.95 15.66
CA PHE A 83 -22.25 -6.32 15.20
C PHE A 83 -21.44 -6.56 13.91
N LEU A 84 -21.53 -5.68 12.92
CA LEU A 84 -20.76 -5.82 11.69
C LEU A 84 -19.24 -5.73 11.93
N GLU A 85 -18.80 -4.93 12.91
CA GLU A 85 -17.40 -4.86 13.31
C GLU A 85 -16.93 -6.12 14.03
N GLU A 86 -17.74 -6.64 14.94
CA GLU A 86 -17.44 -7.89 15.62
C GLU A 86 -17.37 -9.07 14.64
N VAL A 87 -18.28 -9.12 13.65
CA VAL A 87 -18.20 -10.11 12.56
C VAL A 87 -16.89 -9.96 11.76
N CYS A 88 -16.51 -8.74 11.40
CA CYS A 88 -15.24 -8.51 10.70
C CYS A 88 -14.04 -8.96 11.54
N SER A 89 -14.05 -8.68 12.83
CA SER A 89 -13.00 -9.09 13.77
C SER A 89 -12.92 -10.61 13.89
N TRP A 90 -14.09 -11.28 13.92
CA TRP A 90 -14.16 -12.73 13.94
C TRP A 90 -13.69 -13.37 12.62
N GLU A 91 -14.09 -12.82 11.47
CA GLU A 91 -13.64 -13.28 10.14
C GLU A 91 -12.11 -13.19 9.99
N LEU A 92 -11.48 -12.30 10.74
CA LEU A 92 -10.01 -12.12 10.77
C LEU A 92 -9.33 -12.95 11.86
N ALA A 93 -10.05 -13.48 12.83
CA ALA A 93 -9.47 -14.27 13.92
C ALA A 93 -8.90 -15.62 13.41
N ASP A 94 -7.78 -16.05 14.01
CA ASP A 94 -7.21 -17.35 13.66
C ASP A 94 -8.15 -18.49 14.10
N PRO A 95 -8.37 -19.53 13.28
CA PRO A 95 -9.16 -20.69 13.66
C PRO A 95 -8.47 -21.45 14.79
N GLY A 96 -8.95 -21.27 16.01
CA GLY A 96 -8.41 -21.86 17.23
C GLY A 96 -9.50 -22.35 18.19
N SER A 97 -9.10 -22.91 19.36
CA SER A 97 -9.99 -23.44 20.40
C SER A 97 -10.81 -22.35 21.09
N GLY A 98 -11.73 -21.76 20.46
CA GLY A 98 -12.58 -20.65 20.93
C GLY A 98 -13.33 -19.97 19.81
N HIS A 99 -12.94 -20.24 18.57
CA HIS A 99 -13.53 -19.64 17.38
C HIS A 99 -15.04 -19.95 17.27
N GLY A 100 -15.44 -21.18 17.56
CA GLY A 100 -16.86 -21.56 17.62
C GLY A 100 -17.64 -20.92 18.77
N LEU A 101 -17.01 -20.72 19.94
CA LEU A 101 -17.64 -20.03 21.08
C LEU A 101 -17.81 -18.53 20.81
N ALA A 102 -16.82 -17.90 20.16
CA ALA A 102 -16.93 -16.52 19.72
C ALA A 102 -18.05 -16.35 18.70
N LEU A 103 -18.21 -17.32 17.80
CA LEU A 103 -19.28 -17.35 16.81
C LEU A 103 -20.67 -17.44 17.45
N GLN A 104 -20.83 -18.29 18.49
CA GLN A 104 -22.08 -18.35 19.27
C GLN A 104 -22.37 -17.04 19.98
N ALA A 105 -21.35 -16.40 20.57
CA ALA A 105 -21.51 -15.11 21.25
C ALA A 105 -21.98 -14.00 20.30
N LEU A 106 -21.48 -13.96 19.06
CA LEU A 106 -21.91 -13.01 18.03
C LEU A 106 -23.39 -13.12 17.66
N LEU A 107 -23.98 -14.32 17.78
CA LEU A 107 -25.35 -14.61 17.37
C LEU A 107 -26.36 -14.56 18.53
N VAL A 108 -25.93 -14.16 19.75
CA VAL A 108 -26.85 -13.99 20.88
C VAL A 108 -27.74 -12.77 20.64
N PRO A 109 -29.06 -12.95 20.54
CA PRO A 109 -29.97 -11.82 20.31
C PRO A 109 -30.00 -10.91 21.52
N VAL A 110 -29.72 -9.62 21.32
CA VAL A 110 -29.96 -8.59 22.32
C VAL A 110 -31.42 -8.19 22.25
N SER A 111 -32.17 -8.45 23.31
CA SER A 111 -33.65 -8.40 23.38
C SER A 111 -34.31 -7.05 23.06
N SER A 112 -33.56 -6.01 22.74
CA SER A 112 -34.06 -4.65 22.48
C SER A 112 -33.90 -4.16 21.04
N HIS A 113 -33.43 -5.00 20.10
CA HIS A 113 -33.04 -4.56 18.78
C HIS A 113 -33.88 -5.22 17.66
N PRO A 114 -34.17 -4.48 16.55
CA PRO A 114 -34.91 -5.01 15.42
C PRO A 114 -34.13 -6.06 14.61
N PHE A 115 -32.92 -6.36 15.01
CA PHE A 115 -31.94 -7.21 14.34
C PHE A 115 -31.19 -8.05 15.39
N PRO A 116 -30.87 -9.35 15.18
CA PRO A 116 -31.40 -10.17 14.07
C PRO A 116 -32.91 -10.41 14.15
N SER A 117 -33.52 -10.74 13.02
CA SER A 117 -34.96 -11.08 13.00
C SER A 117 -35.28 -12.24 13.97
N PRO A 118 -36.49 -12.31 14.57
CA PRO A 118 -36.86 -13.41 15.47
C PRO A 118 -36.69 -14.81 14.86
N ALA A 119 -36.92 -14.93 13.55
CA ALA A 119 -36.73 -16.17 12.82
C ALA A 119 -35.24 -16.58 12.74
N LEU A 120 -34.36 -15.62 12.51
CA LEU A 120 -32.91 -15.85 12.48
C LEU A 120 -32.39 -16.15 13.89
N ALA A 121 -32.81 -15.39 14.89
CA ALA A 121 -32.46 -15.60 16.30
C ALA A 121 -32.80 -17.03 16.77
N THR A 122 -34.01 -17.55 16.43
CA THR A 122 -34.41 -18.93 16.75
C THR A 122 -33.49 -19.97 16.08
N ARG A 123 -33.10 -19.73 14.83
CA ARG A 123 -32.19 -20.63 14.11
C ARG A 123 -30.77 -20.60 14.73
N CYS A 124 -30.30 -19.44 15.16
CA CYS A 124 -28.99 -19.30 15.84
C CYS A 124 -28.98 -20.08 17.16
N GLN A 125 -30.07 -20.07 17.91
CA GLN A 125 -30.20 -20.86 19.17
C GLN A 125 -30.25 -22.36 18.94
N ALA A 126 -30.76 -22.81 17.79
CA ALA A 126 -30.89 -24.24 17.44
C ALA A 126 -29.63 -24.81 16.77
N ALA A 127 -28.74 -24.00 16.28
CA ALA A 127 -27.52 -24.43 15.59
C ALA A 127 -26.52 -25.06 16.56
N THR A 128 -25.97 -26.21 16.17
CA THR A 128 -25.05 -26.99 17.00
C THR A 128 -23.68 -27.19 16.36
N THR A 129 -23.54 -26.96 15.05
CA THR A 129 -22.30 -27.13 14.33
C THR A 129 -21.69 -25.77 13.96
N GLU A 130 -20.35 -25.71 13.89
CA GLU A 130 -19.62 -24.49 13.51
C GLU A 130 -19.95 -24.03 12.08
N GLU A 131 -20.18 -25.00 11.17
CA GLU A 131 -20.55 -24.71 9.78
C GLU A 131 -21.94 -24.07 9.68
N GLU A 132 -22.92 -24.54 10.47
CA GLU A 132 -24.24 -23.94 10.55
C GLU A 132 -24.19 -22.52 11.13
N LEU A 133 -23.42 -22.32 12.20
CA LEU A 133 -23.24 -21.02 12.82
C LEU A 133 -22.58 -20.04 11.84
N ALA A 134 -21.54 -20.45 11.11
CA ALA A 134 -20.89 -19.62 10.09
C ALA A 134 -21.87 -19.20 8.98
N ALA A 135 -22.71 -20.12 8.52
CA ALA A 135 -23.75 -19.78 7.54
C ALA A 135 -24.78 -18.79 8.09
N LEU A 136 -25.13 -18.88 9.38
CA LEU A 136 -26.04 -17.95 10.05
C LEU A 136 -25.44 -16.56 10.23
N VAL A 137 -24.12 -16.46 10.49
CA VAL A 137 -23.43 -15.16 10.53
C VAL A 137 -23.52 -14.44 9.19
N VAL A 138 -23.38 -15.15 8.07
CA VAL A 138 -23.55 -14.55 6.73
C VAL A 138 -24.96 -13.98 6.55
N LEU A 139 -25.98 -14.69 7.02
CA LEU A 139 -27.37 -14.21 6.97
C LEU A 139 -27.59 -13.02 7.91
N ALA A 140 -27.05 -13.07 9.14
CA ALA A 140 -27.14 -11.97 10.09
C ALA A 140 -26.42 -10.71 9.59
N LYS A 141 -25.25 -10.89 8.95
CA LYS A 141 -24.52 -9.80 8.28
C LYS A 141 -25.34 -9.15 7.17
N ALA A 142 -26.06 -9.96 6.39
CA ALA A 142 -26.96 -9.47 5.34
C ALA A 142 -28.16 -8.71 5.93
N GLU A 143 -28.79 -9.21 7.00
CA GLU A 143 -29.88 -8.52 7.70
C GLU A 143 -29.42 -7.19 8.32
N ALA A 144 -28.26 -7.16 8.99
CA ALA A 144 -27.70 -5.94 9.56
C ALA A 144 -27.41 -4.90 8.48
N THR A 145 -26.85 -5.35 7.36
CA THR A 145 -26.58 -4.47 6.22
C THR A 145 -27.89 -3.92 5.62
N ALA A 146 -28.89 -4.76 5.42
CA ALA A 146 -30.20 -4.34 4.92
C ALA A 146 -30.90 -3.34 5.85
N PHE A 147 -30.78 -3.56 7.18
CA PHE A 147 -31.29 -2.62 8.17
C PHE A 147 -30.62 -1.24 8.06
N LEU A 148 -29.29 -1.22 7.94
CA LEU A 148 -28.54 0.03 7.81
C LEU A 148 -28.82 0.77 6.49
N GLN A 149 -29.21 0.07 5.44
CA GLN A 149 -29.58 0.62 4.14
C GLN A 149 -30.95 1.30 4.11
N ASP A 150 -31.80 1.04 5.10
CA ASP A 150 -33.18 1.58 5.13
C ASP A 150 -33.25 2.89 5.94
N GLN A 151 -33.87 2.90 7.10
CA GLN A 151 -34.09 4.11 7.90
C GLN A 151 -32.79 4.79 8.34
N PRO A 152 -31.75 4.06 8.83
CA PRO A 152 -30.50 4.69 9.21
C PRO A 152 -29.82 5.49 8.09
N LEU A 153 -29.86 4.99 6.85
CA LEU A 153 -29.35 5.71 5.70
C LEU A 153 -30.15 6.98 5.42
N ARG A 154 -31.50 6.89 5.45
CA ARG A 154 -32.35 8.08 5.23
C ARG A 154 -32.10 9.16 6.27
N ASP A 155 -31.98 8.79 7.53
CA ASP A 155 -31.71 9.73 8.61
C ASP A 155 -30.31 10.34 8.52
N PHE A 156 -29.32 9.53 8.11
CA PHE A 156 -27.97 10.03 7.82
C PHE A 156 -27.97 11.08 6.71
N LEU A 157 -28.66 10.81 5.59
CA LEU A 157 -28.75 11.76 4.47
C LEU A 157 -29.45 13.09 4.83
N ALA A 158 -30.25 13.09 5.89
CA ALA A 158 -30.89 14.29 6.44
C ALA A 158 -30.07 14.94 7.57
N SER A 159 -28.90 14.38 7.91
CA SER A 159 -28.11 14.80 9.07
C SER A 159 -26.98 15.76 8.70
N PRO A 160 -26.48 16.57 9.68
CA PRO A 160 -25.28 17.39 9.49
C PRO A 160 -24.01 16.58 9.14
N PHE A 161 -23.99 15.27 9.41
CA PHE A 161 -22.88 14.39 9.03
C PHE A 161 -22.80 14.23 7.52
N TYR A 162 -23.93 14.10 6.84
CA TYR A 162 -23.96 14.06 5.38
C TYR A 162 -23.53 15.40 4.77
N ASP A 163 -23.94 16.53 5.35
CA ASP A 163 -23.48 17.85 4.91
C ASP A 163 -21.93 17.94 4.94
N LYS A 164 -21.30 17.44 6.01
CA LYS A 164 -19.82 17.35 6.07
C LYS A 164 -19.24 16.47 4.98
N SER A 165 -19.91 15.39 4.61
CA SER A 165 -19.50 14.54 3.47
C SER A 165 -19.53 15.29 2.15
N LEU A 166 -20.59 16.08 1.92
CA LEU A 166 -20.73 16.93 0.74
C LEU A 166 -19.67 18.04 0.70
N GLN A 167 -19.39 18.67 1.85
CA GLN A 167 -18.32 19.67 1.96
C GLN A 167 -16.96 19.07 1.59
N GLY A 168 -16.67 17.86 2.07
CA GLY A 168 -15.48 17.11 1.69
C GLY A 168 -15.42 16.82 0.19
N LYS A 169 -16.53 16.38 -0.39
CA LYS A 169 -16.66 16.12 -1.84
C LYS A 169 -16.46 17.38 -2.68
N LEU A 170 -16.92 18.53 -2.22
CA LEU A 170 -16.72 19.81 -2.91
C LEU A 170 -15.25 20.22 -2.88
N LEU A 171 -14.55 20.00 -1.75
CA LEU A 171 -13.11 20.24 -1.66
C LEU A 171 -12.31 19.30 -2.59
N GLU A 172 -12.73 18.02 -2.70
CA GLU A 172 -12.09 17.05 -3.63
C GLU A 172 -12.18 17.51 -5.09
N ARG A 173 -13.20 18.29 -5.47
CA ARG A 173 -13.37 18.82 -6.84
C ARG A 173 -12.48 20.03 -7.14
N GLN A 174 -11.89 20.67 -6.13
CA GLN A 174 -11.02 21.82 -6.35
C GLN A 174 -9.74 21.40 -7.08
N PRO A 175 -9.32 22.14 -8.11
CA PRO A 175 -8.09 21.84 -8.82
C PRO A 175 -6.88 22.04 -7.92
N VAL A 176 -6.04 21.02 -7.82
CA VAL A 176 -4.79 21.06 -7.05
C VAL A 176 -3.66 21.62 -7.90
N CYS A 177 -2.82 22.47 -7.32
CA CYS A 177 -1.68 23.08 -7.97
C CYS A 177 -0.42 23.08 -7.07
N ASP A 178 0.70 23.54 -7.60
CA ASP A 178 1.97 23.66 -6.89
C ASP A 178 1.90 24.55 -5.64
N LYS A 179 1.03 25.56 -5.63
CA LYS A 179 0.86 26.47 -4.49
C LYS A 179 0.24 25.81 -3.25
N ASP A 180 -0.43 24.68 -3.41
CA ASP A 180 -1.05 23.92 -2.33
C ASP A 180 -0.04 23.10 -1.52
N PHE A 181 1.21 23.08 -1.97
CA PHE A 181 2.29 22.34 -1.32
C PHE A 181 3.44 23.26 -0.91
N THR A 182 4.06 22.92 0.22
CA THR A 182 5.38 23.43 0.62
C THR A 182 6.42 22.36 0.29
N GLU A 183 7.42 22.71 -0.48
CA GLU A 183 8.51 21.82 -0.83
C GLU A 183 9.60 21.87 0.22
N PHE A 184 10.15 20.70 0.58
CA PHE A 184 11.22 20.58 1.56
C PHE A 184 12.52 20.11 0.88
N ARG A 185 12.72 18.79 0.79
CA ARG A 185 13.99 18.22 0.35
C ARG A 185 13.84 17.30 -0.84
N LEU A 186 14.94 17.23 -1.58
CA LEU A 186 15.12 16.23 -2.63
C LEU A 186 15.28 14.85 -1.97
N LEU A 187 14.43 13.90 -2.39
CA LEU A 187 14.48 12.50 -1.99
C LEU A 187 15.26 11.65 -3.00
N GLY A 188 15.22 12.02 -4.28
CA GLY A 188 15.91 11.28 -5.32
C GLY A 188 15.89 11.98 -6.68
N ARG A 189 16.82 11.59 -7.56
CA ARG A 189 16.87 12.06 -8.96
C ARG A 189 16.83 10.87 -9.91
N GLY A 190 16.02 11.00 -10.95
CA GLY A 190 15.90 10.03 -12.04
C GLY A 190 16.18 10.62 -13.40
N GLY A 191 16.10 9.79 -14.43
CA GLY A 191 16.38 10.20 -15.82
C GLY A 191 15.46 11.30 -16.34
N PHE A 192 14.24 11.38 -15.89
CA PHE A 192 13.23 12.35 -16.36
C PHE A 192 12.97 13.50 -15.38
N GLY A 193 13.42 13.40 -14.13
CA GLY A 193 13.13 14.41 -13.13
C GLY A 193 13.67 14.07 -11.76
N GLU A 194 12.97 14.54 -10.75
CA GLU A 194 13.36 14.40 -9.34
C GLU A 194 12.13 14.10 -8.47
N VAL A 195 12.36 13.55 -7.29
CA VAL A 195 11.35 13.31 -6.27
C VAL A 195 11.70 14.17 -5.05
N CYS A 196 10.75 14.97 -4.60
CA CYS A 196 10.90 15.87 -3.46
C CYS A 196 9.88 15.51 -2.38
N ALA A 197 10.27 15.69 -1.11
CA ALA A 197 9.31 15.70 -0.01
C ALA A 197 8.51 17.00 -0.06
N VAL A 198 7.19 16.91 0.04
CA VAL A 198 6.28 18.06 0.04
C VAL A 198 5.23 17.91 1.13
N GLN A 199 4.80 19.02 1.70
CA GLN A 199 3.71 19.06 2.67
C GLN A 199 2.48 19.76 2.06
N GLY A 200 1.34 19.13 2.16
CA GLY A 200 0.07 19.78 1.83
C GLY A 200 -0.26 20.88 2.83
N LYS A 201 -0.33 22.14 2.38
CA LYS A 201 -0.53 23.30 3.26
C LYS A 201 -1.81 23.21 4.07
N ASN A 202 -2.87 22.70 3.46
CA ASN A 202 -4.19 22.63 4.09
C ASN A 202 -4.31 21.49 5.11
N THR A 203 -3.55 20.39 4.93
CA THR A 203 -3.68 19.19 5.75
C THR A 203 -2.50 18.96 6.68
N GLY A 204 -1.36 19.62 6.44
CA GLY A 204 -0.09 19.35 7.11
C GLY A 204 0.51 17.98 6.78
N LYS A 205 -0.18 17.16 5.94
CA LYS A 205 0.28 15.81 5.59
C LYS A 205 1.42 15.86 4.59
N MET A 206 2.33 14.92 4.77
CA MET A 206 3.53 14.80 3.97
C MET A 206 3.37 13.80 2.84
N TYR A 207 4.00 14.14 1.71
CA TYR A 207 3.95 13.37 0.48
C TYR A 207 5.32 13.35 -0.20
N ALA A 208 5.49 12.42 -1.14
CA ALA A 208 6.58 12.43 -2.12
C ALA A 208 6.03 12.97 -3.45
N CYS A 209 6.60 14.06 -3.95
CA CYS A 209 6.22 14.64 -5.24
C CYS A 209 7.27 14.27 -6.31
N LYS A 210 6.91 13.41 -7.25
CA LYS A 210 7.71 13.07 -8.44
C LYS A 210 7.47 14.13 -9.50
N LYS A 211 8.48 14.95 -9.75
CA LYS A 211 8.47 16.05 -10.73
C LYS A 211 9.17 15.63 -12.01
N LEU A 212 8.43 15.43 -13.07
CA LEU A 212 8.93 15.03 -14.38
C LEU A 212 9.08 16.27 -15.27
N ASP A 213 10.31 16.58 -15.69
CA ASP A 213 10.63 17.72 -16.56
C ASP A 213 10.05 17.50 -17.97
N LYS A 214 9.14 18.36 -18.40
CA LYS A 214 8.45 18.25 -19.69
C LYS A 214 9.40 18.32 -20.89
N LYS A 215 10.49 19.10 -20.79
CA LYS A 215 11.50 19.20 -21.86
C LYS A 215 12.29 17.90 -21.98
N ARG A 216 12.68 17.29 -20.83
CA ARG A 216 13.38 15.99 -20.82
C ARG A 216 12.48 14.87 -21.30
N LEU A 217 11.20 14.84 -20.89
CA LEU A 217 10.21 13.88 -21.38
C LEU A 217 10.10 13.98 -22.88
N LYS A 218 9.86 15.16 -23.44
CA LYS A 218 9.74 15.39 -24.88
C LYS A 218 11.00 14.98 -25.64
N LYS A 219 12.20 15.36 -25.13
CA LYS A 219 13.47 15.02 -25.78
C LYS A 219 13.72 13.51 -25.86
N ARG A 220 13.21 12.73 -24.92
CA ARG A 220 13.44 11.28 -24.81
C ARG A 220 12.23 10.45 -25.22
N GLY A 221 11.14 11.07 -25.67
CA GLY A 221 9.88 10.39 -26.01
C GLY A 221 9.19 9.71 -24.84
N GLY A 222 9.35 10.25 -23.62
CA GLY A 222 8.84 9.65 -22.38
C GLY A 222 7.43 10.12 -21.98
N GLU A 223 6.75 10.94 -22.81
CA GLU A 223 5.45 11.50 -22.44
C GLU A 223 4.38 10.42 -22.25
N LYS A 224 4.32 9.47 -23.19
CA LYS A 224 3.36 8.34 -23.08
C LYS A 224 3.60 7.50 -21.83
N MET A 225 4.86 7.27 -21.48
CA MET A 225 5.24 6.51 -20.28
C MET A 225 4.82 7.23 -19.00
N ALA A 226 5.02 8.56 -18.93
CA ALA A 226 4.61 9.35 -17.77
C ALA A 226 3.09 9.39 -17.59
N LEU A 227 2.33 9.47 -18.68
CA LEU A 227 0.87 9.42 -18.65
C LEU A 227 0.37 8.03 -18.26
N LEU A 228 0.99 6.97 -18.75
CA LEU A 228 0.66 5.60 -18.40
C LEU A 228 0.96 5.33 -16.91
N GLU A 229 2.09 5.81 -16.38
CA GLU A 229 2.40 5.71 -14.95
C GLU A 229 1.30 6.37 -14.10
N LYS A 230 0.83 7.56 -14.49
CA LYS A 230 -0.29 8.23 -13.83
C LYS A 230 -1.56 7.39 -13.89
N GLU A 231 -1.92 6.91 -15.09
CA GLU A 231 -3.12 6.09 -15.31
C GLU A 231 -3.10 4.81 -14.46
N VAL A 232 -1.97 4.13 -14.40
CA VAL A 232 -1.79 2.92 -13.57
C VAL A 232 -1.95 3.28 -12.09
N LEU A 233 -1.29 4.34 -11.61
CA LEU A 233 -1.39 4.79 -10.22
C LEU A 233 -2.82 5.22 -9.83
N GLU A 234 -3.61 5.75 -10.74
CA GLU A 234 -5.02 6.11 -10.51
C GLU A 234 -5.93 4.88 -10.34
N ARG A 235 -5.59 3.78 -11.02
CA ARG A 235 -6.39 2.55 -11.00
C ARG A 235 -6.01 1.61 -9.86
N VAL A 236 -4.77 1.72 -9.37
CA VAL A 236 -4.24 0.84 -8.32
C VAL A 236 -4.71 1.31 -6.95
N SER A 237 -5.29 0.39 -6.18
CA SER A 237 -5.67 0.62 -4.78
C SER A 237 -5.26 -0.59 -3.95
N SER A 238 -4.07 -0.52 -3.35
CA SER A 238 -3.50 -1.61 -2.54
C SER A 238 -2.62 -1.05 -1.42
N PRO A 239 -2.67 -1.63 -0.21
CA PRO A 239 -1.77 -1.24 0.87
C PRO A 239 -0.31 -1.58 0.58
N PHE A 240 -0.04 -2.42 -0.43
CA PHE A 240 1.29 -2.87 -0.81
C PHE A 240 1.88 -2.14 -2.03
N ILE A 241 1.23 -1.07 -2.48
CA ILE A 241 1.69 -0.22 -3.59
C ILE A 241 1.57 1.23 -3.16
N VAL A 242 2.54 2.07 -3.55
CA VAL A 242 2.45 3.51 -3.27
C VAL A 242 1.19 4.10 -3.88
N SER A 243 0.47 4.93 -3.13
CA SER A 243 -0.77 5.54 -3.60
C SER A 243 -0.52 6.91 -4.20
N LEU A 244 -1.24 7.21 -5.27
CA LEU A 244 -1.32 8.55 -5.84
C LEU A 244 -2.33 9.38 -5.02
N ALA A 245 -1.86 10.47 -4.40
CA ALA A 245 -2.75 11.42 -3.73
C ALA A 245 -3.37 12.39 -4.73
N CYS A 246 -2.56 12.93 -5.65
CA CYS A 246 -3.03 13.77 -6.74
C CYS A 246 -1.97 13.89 -7.85
N ALA A 247 -2.39 14.39 -9.01
CA ALA A 247 -1.50 14.75 -10.10
C ALA A 247 -1.87 16.15 -10.62
N PHE A 248 -0.85 16.95 -10.91
CA PHE A 248 -1.04 18.29 -11.50
C PHE A 248 0.10 18.64 -12.44
N GLN A 249 -0.06 19.73 -13.15
CA GLN A 249 0.94 20.22 -14.08
C GLN A 249 1.35 21.64 -13.75
N THR A 250 2.65 21.91 -13.82
CA THR A 250 3.19 23.26 -13.89
C THR A 250 3.59 23.62 -15.33
N ARG A 251 4.06 24.82 -15.55
CA ARG A 251 4.62 25.22 -16.85
C ARG A 251 5.77 24.33 -17.31
N SER A 252 6.60 23.84 -16.37
CA SER A 252 7.83 23.09 -16.65
C SER A 252 7.76 21.61 -16.31
N HIS A 253 6.89 21.19 -15.37
CA HIS A 253 6.85 19.83 -14.85
C HIS A 253 5.46 19.21 -14.92
N PHE A 254 5.45 17.88 -15.03
CA PHE A 254 4.33 17.03 -14.71
C PHE A 254 4.61 16.42 -13.33
N CYS A 255 3.67 16.58 -12.40
CA CYS A 255 3.85 16.27 -10.99
C CYS A 255 2.89 15.16 -10.55
N LEU A 256 3.45 14.11 -9.93
CA LEU A 256 2.73 13.03 -9.28
C LEU A 256 2.99 13.12 -7.78
N VAL A 257 1.97 13.40 -6.99
CA VAL A 257 2.06 13.46 -5.51
C VAL A 257 1.60 12.13 -4.94
N MET A 258 2.48 11.46 -4.24
CA MET A 258 2.28 10.09 -3.76
C MET A 258 2.50 10.00 -2.25
N SER A 259 2.10 8.89 -1.64
CA SER A 259 2.42 8.60 -0.24
C SER A 259 3.94 8.68 -0.02
N LEU A 260 4.34 9.35 1.08
CA LEU A 260 5.74 9.39 1.51
C LEU A 260 6.10 8.08 2.21
N MET A 261 7.22 7.48 1.80
CA MET A 261 7.78 6.27 2.40
C MET A 261 9.08 6.68 3.12
N ALA A 262 9.03 6.77 4.45
CA ALA A 262 10.11 7.34 5.26
C ALA A 262 11.22 6.35 5.61
N GLY A 263 10.96 5.03 5.51
CA GLY A 263 11.93 3.99 5.88
C GLY A 263 13.01 3.67 4.84
N GLY A 264 13.06 4.40 3.71
CA GLY A 264 14.02 4.15 2.63
C GLY A 264 13.64 2.99 1.72
N ASP A 265 14.56 2.57 0.86
CA ASP A 265 14.37 1.43 -0.04
C ASP A 265 14.94 0.12 0.51
N LEU A 266 14.38 -1.00 0.06
CA LEU A 266 14.79 -2.32 0.54
C LEU A 266 16.24 -2.66 0.19
N LYS A 267 16.77 -2.11 -0.92
CA LYS A 267 18.18 -2.29 -1.29
C LYS A 267 19.11 -1.69 -0.24
N PHE A 268 18.77 -0.51 0.29
CA PHE A 268 19.52 0.10 1.40
C PHE A 268 19.55 -0.83 2.62
N HIS A 269 18.41 -1.43 2.96
CA HIS A 269 18.33 -2.38 4.09
C HIS A 269 19.14 -3.66 3.86
N ILE A 270 19.25 -4.15 2.62
CA ILE A 270 20.03 -5.34 2.27
C ILE A 270 21.55 -5.08 2.38
N TYR A 271 22.00 -3.88 1.99
CA TYR A 271 23.43 -3.65 1.79
C TYR A 271 24.10 -2.71 2.79
N CYS A 272 23.33 -1.87 3.47
CA CYS A 272 23.84 -0.79 4.30
C CYS A 272 23.46 -0.92 5.78
N VAL A 273 22.49 -1.76 6.12
CA VAL A 273 21.99 -1.92 7.49
C VAL A 273 22.51 -3.23 8.09
N GLY A 274 23.54 -3.15 8.92
CA GLY A 274 24.16 -4.31 9.55
C GLY A 274 24.95 -5.20 8.58
N GLU A 275 24.86 -6.52 8.75
CA GLU A 275 25.42 -7.48 7.81
C GLU A 275 24.60 -7.50 6.51
N ARG A 276 25.26 -7.89 5.41
CA ARG A 276 24.59 -7.98 4.11
C ARG A 276 23.55 -9.10 4.11
N GLY A 277 22.40 -8.81 3.55
CA GLY A 277 21.24 -9.68 3.59
C GLY A 277 20.27 -9.28 4.69
N LEU A 278 19.17 -9.99 4.77
CA LEU A 278 18.11 -9.79 5.77
C LEU A 278 17.86 -11.08 6.53
N SER A 279 17.43 -10.97 7.79
CA SER A 279 17.00 -12.13 8.57
C SER A 279 15.85 -12.89 7.88
N PRO A 280 15.72 -14.20 8.07
CA PRO A 280 14.69 -15.00 7.42
C PRO A 280 13.26 -14.48 7.64
N SER A 281 12.93 -13.99 8.84
CA SER A 281 11.62 -13.43 9.14
C SER A 281 11.32 -12.17 8.32
N ARG A 282 12.32 -11.29 8.16
CA ARG A 282 12.20 -10.09 7.32
C ARG A 282 12.03 -10.45 5.84
N VAL A 283 12.78 -11.42 5.35
CA VAL A 283 12.69 -11.91 3.97
C VAL A 283 11.27 -12.39 3.67
N VAL A 284 10.71 -13.26 4.54
CA VAL A 284 9.36 -13.80 4.38
C VAL A 284 8.31 -12.69 4.41
N PHE A 285 8.42 -11.76 5.36
CA PHE A 285 7.46 -10.67 5.53
C PHE A 285 7.43 -9.73 4.32
N TYR A 286 8.60 -9.23 3.88
CA TYR A 286 8.65 -8.33 2.71
C TYR A 286 8.26 -9.06 1.42
N ALA A 287 8.69 -10.31 1.26
CA ALA A 287 8.27 -11.11 0.13
C ALA A 287 6.75 -11.32 0.07
N ALA A 288 6.09 -11.52 1.23
CA ALA A 288 4.64 -11.63 1.29
C ALA A 288 3.92 -10.35 0.85
N GLN A 289 4.39 -9.19 1.30
CA GLN A 289 3.84 -7.89 0.89
C GLN A 289 4.07 -7.61 -0.59
N MET A 290 5.28 -7.91 -1.11
CA MET A 290 5.60 -7.79 -2.53
C MET A 290 4.70 -8.70 -3.38
N ALA A 291 4.47 -9.94 -2.95
CA ALA A 291 3.58 -10.88 -3.64
C ALA A 291 2.13 -10.37 -3.69
N CYS A 292 1.61 -9.80 -2.59
CA CYS A 292 0.28 -9.16 -2.58
C CYS A 292 0.21 -7.97 -3.55
N GLY A 293 1.24 -7.13 -3.59
CA GLY A 293 1.33 -6.02 -4.54
C GLY A 293 1.32 -6.47 -6.00
N LEU A 294 2.12 -7.49 -6.35
CA LEU A 294 2.15 -8.06 -7.71
C LEU A 294 0.79 -8.68 -8.08
N LEU A 295 0.20 -9.49 -7.20
CA LEU A 295 -1.10 -10.10 -7.45
C LEU A 295 -2.19 -9.05 -7.69
N HIS A 296 -2.13 -7.92 -6.96
CA HIS A 296 -3.06 -6.81 -7.17
C HIS A 296 -2.87 -6.18 -8.57
N LEU A 297 -1.63 -5.90 -8.99
CA LEU A 297 -1.36 -5.40 -10.35
C LEU A 297 -1.85 -6.37 -11.42
N HIS A 298 -1.52 -7.66 -11.28
CA HIS A 298 -1.92 -8.70 -12.22
C HIS A 298 -3.45 -8.86 -12.31
N SER A 299 -4.17 -8.72 -11.18
CA SER A 299 -5.65 -8.76 -11.18
C SER A 299 -6.29 -7.61 -11.97
N LEU A 300 -5.57 -6.49 -12.13
CA LEU A 300 -5.98 -5.33 -12.93
C LEU A 300 -5.49 -5.39 -14.39
N GLY A 301 -4.88 -6.51 -14.79
CA GLY A 301 -4.29 -6.64 -16.11
C GLY A 301 -3.01 -5.82 -16.31
N ILE A 302 -2.30 -5.49 -15.24
CA ILE A 302 -1.10 -4.66 -15.26
C ILE A 302 0.14 -5.51 -15.00
N LEU A 303 1.12 -5.42 -15.89
CA LEU A 303 2.45 -6.01 -15.79
C LEU A 303 3.44 -4.96 -15.29
N TYR A 304 4.18 -5.27 -14.22
CA TYR A 304 5.06 -4.30 -13.55
C TYR A 304 6.40 -4.09 -14.26
N ARG A 305 7.07 -5.16 -14.70
CA ARG A 305 8.30 -5.25 -15.51
C ARG A 305 9.62 -4.79 -14.89
N ASP A 306 9.62 -4.14 -13.73
CA ASP A 306 10.88 -3.63 -13.13
C ASP A 306 10.97 -3.86 -11.62
N LEU A 307 10.44 -4.99 -11.14
CA LEU A 307 10.54 -5.33 -9.71
C LEU A 307 12.01 -5.53 -9.32
N LYS A 308 12.42 -4.82 -8.28
CA LYS A 308 13.75 -4.93 -7.65
C LYS A 308 13.73 -4.28 -6.26
N PRO A 309 14.63 -4.63 -5.33
CA PRO A 309 14.67 -4.08 -3.98
C PRO A 309 14.77 -2.55 -3.90
N LYS A 310 15.34 -1.88 -4.90
CA LYS A 310 15.42 -0.42 -4.95
C LYS A 310 14.04 0.25 -5.07
N ASP A 311 13.08 -0.41 -5.72
CA ASP A 311 11.74 0.13 -5.96
C ASP A 311 10.71 -0.40 -4.96
N VAL A 312 11.16 -1.12 -3.94
CA VAL A 312 10.39 -1.52 -2.76
C VAL A 312 10.74 -0.58 -1.63
N LEU A 313 9.80 0.29 -1.26
CA LEU A 313 9.99 1.34 -0.25
C LEU A 313 9.35 0.94 1.06
N LEU A 314 10.00 1.27 2.17
CA LEU A 314 9.50 1.02 3.51
C LEU A 314 8.83 2.29 4.08
N ASP A 315 7.71 2.12 4.77
CA ASP A 315 7.10 3.17 5.56
C ASP A 315 7.76 3.26 6.95
N ASP A 316 7.29 4.20 7.76
CA ASP A 316 7.75 4.41 9.14
C ASP A 316 7.35 3.28 10.10
N GLY A 317 6.29 2.53 9.78
CA GLY A 317 5.87 1.33 10.51
C GLY A 317 6.68 0.07 10.18
N GLY A 318 7.55 0.09 9.16
CA GLY A 318 8.32 -1.07 8.72
C GLY A 318 7.63 -1.95 7.68
N SER A 319 6.47 -1.55 7.15
CA SER A 319 5.81 -2.21 6.02
C SER A 319 6.37 -1.72 4.69
N CYS A 320 6.37 -2.57 3.67
CA CYS A 320 6.89 -2.19 2.37
C CYS A 320 5.81 -2.03 1.30
N ARG A 321 6.08 -1.17 0.31
CA ARG A 321 5.22 -0.92 -0.84
C ARG A 321 6.02 -0.89 -2.13
N LEU A 322 5.43 -1.43 -3.20
CA LEU A 322 5.96 -1.30 -4.56
C LEU A 322 5.83 0.15 -5.02
N SER A 323 6.88 0.67 -5.66
CA SER A 323 6.94 2.03 -6.20
C SER A 323 7.41 2.01 -7.65
N ASP A 324 7.55 3.19 -8.27
CA ASP A 324 8.07 3.40 -9.63
C ASP A 324 7.40 2.52 -10.71
N LEU A 325 6.12 2.81 -11.01
CA LEU A 325 5.35 2.14 -12.06
C LEU A 325 5.66 2.67 -13.48
N GLY A 326 6.77 3.37 -13.65
CA GLY A 326 7.15 3.99 -14.93
C GLY A 326 7.40 3.02 -16.08
N LEU A 327 7.64 1.74 -15.81
CA LEU A 327 7.74 0.69 -16.82
C LEU A 327 6.52 -0.24 -16.89
N ALA A 328 5.52 -0.04 -16.04
CA ALA A 328 4.31 -0.86 -16.04
C ALA A 328 3.53 -0.71 -17.35
N VAL A 329 2.85 -1.76 -17.78
CA VAL A 329 2.01 -1.76 -18.98
C VAL A 329 0.75 -2.58 -18.78
N HIS A 330 -0.32 -2.22 -19.50
CA HIS A 330 -1.51 -3.06 -19.59
C HIS A 330 -1.28 -4.23 -20.55
N ILE A 331 -1.66 -5.42 -20.12
CA ILE A 331 -1.74 -6.58 -21.00
C ILE A 331 -3.03 -6.46 -21.82
N GLN A 332 -2.91 -6.57 -23.13
CA GLN A 332 -4.02 -6.61 -24.08
C GLN A 332 -3.96 -7.94 -24.81
N ASP A 333 -5.07 -8.66 -24.90
CA ASP A 333 -5.13 -10.02 -25.44
C ASP A 333 -4.68 -10.11 -26.91
N ASP A 334 -4.87 -9.02 -27.66
CA ASP A 334 -4.54 -8.92 -29.09
C ASP A 334 -3.14 -8.34 -29.38
N LYS A 335 -2.40 -7.92 -28.34
CA LYS A 335 -1.10 -7.26 -28.52
C LYS A 335 -0.01 -7.88 -27.64
N PRO A 336 0.79 -8.80 -28.19
CA PRO A 336 1.88 -9.40 -27.45
C PRO A 336 2.95 -8.36 -27.08
N ILE A 337 3.42 -8.42 -25.82
CA ILE A 337 4.49 -7.56 -25.33
C ILE A 337 5.83 -8.23 -25.68
N THR A 338 6.62 -7.56 -26.55
CA THR A 338 7.95 -8.06 -26.99
C THR A 338 9.07 -7.06 -26.72
N GLN A 339 8.71 -5.85 -26.24
CA GLN A 339 9.68 -4.79 -25.96
C GLN A 339 10.56 -5.15 -24.77
N ARG A 340 11.88 -5.20 -24.96
CA ARG A 340 12.84 -5.39 -23.87
C ARG A 340 12.78 -4.20 -22.92
N ALA A 341 12.35 -4.43 -21.68
CA ALA A 341 12.25 -3.45 -20.62
C ALA A 341 12.60 -4.08 -19.27
N GLY A 342 13.12 -3.27 -18.34
CA GLY A 342 13.49 -3.70 -17.00
C GLY A 342 14.96 -3.44 -16.67
N THR A 343 15.34 -3.81 -15.46
CA THR A 343 16.70 -3.64 -14.93
C THR A 343 17.53 -4.92 -15.13
N SER A 344 18.71 -4.79 -15.71
CA SER A 344 19.65 -5.93 -15.91
C SER A 344 19.93 -6.63 -14.59
N GLY A 345 19.84 -7.95 -14.58
CA GLY A 345 19.99 -8.81 -13.39
C GLY A 345 18.68 -9.20 -12.72
N TYR A 346 17.54 -8.58 -13.10
CA TYR A 346 16.19 -8.96 -12.67
C TYR A 346 15.28 -9.35 -13.84
N MET A 347 15.70 -9.05 -15.08
CA MET A 347 14.94 -9.42 -16.27
C MET A 347 14.93 -10.95 -16.45
N ALA A 348 13.75 -11.50 -16.69
CA ALA A 348 13.55 -12.91 -16.98
C ALA A 348 14.18 -13.31 -18.34
N PRO A 349 14.54 -14.60 -18.52
CA PRO A 349 15.13 -15.10 -19.78
C PRO A 349 14.35 -14.70 -21.02
N GLU A 350 13.02 -14.82 -21.03
CA GLU A 350 12.16 -14.49 -22.16
C GLU A 350 12.16 -12.98 -22.52
N ILE A 351 12.44 -12.06 -21.59
CA ILE A 351 12.67 -10.63 -21.90
C ILE A 351 14.02 -10.43 -22.62
N LEU A 352 15.01 -11.27 -22.27
CA LEU A 352 16.36 -11.19 -22.81
C LEU A 352 16.49 -11.85 -24.19
N MET A 353 15.53 -12.69 -24.56
CA MET A 353 15.43 -13.29 -25.91
C MET A 353 14.82 -12.30 -26.91
N GLU A 354 15.25 -12.38 -28.16
CA GLU A 354 14.72 -11.52 -29.21
C GLU A 354 13.38 -12.03 -29.74
N LYS A 355 12.43 -11.10 -29.90
CA LYS A 355 11.10 -11.36 -30.50
C LYS A 355 10.24 -12.38 -29.76
N VAL A 356 10.56 -12.68 -28.52
CA VAL A 356 9.72 -13.52 -27.65
C VAL A 356 8.70 -12.64 -26.94
N SER A 357 7.43 -13.03 -26.98
CA SER A 357 6.38 -12.40 -26.21
C SER A 357 6.43 -12.87 -24.76
N TYR A 358 6.13 -11.97 -23.82
CA TYR A 358 6.12 -12.28 -22.40
C TYR A 358 4.90 -11.68 -21.70
N SER A 359 4.63 -12.16 -20.50
CA SER A 359 3.47 -11.81 -19.67
C SER A 359 3.85 -11.84 -18.17
N TYR A 360 2.89 -11.98 -17.28
CA TYR A 360 3.03 -11.97 -15.81
C TYR A 360 4.19 -12.81 -15.24
N PRO A 361 4.58 -13.95 -15.81
CA PRO A 361 5.70 -14.74 -15.29
C PRO A 361 7.00 -13.97 -15.10
N VAL A 362 7.24 -12.89 -15.87
CA VAL A 362 8.47 -12.10 -15.76
C VAL A 362 8.56 -11.36 -14.41
N ASP A 363 7.44 -10.93 -13.85
CA ASP A 363 7.42 -10.28 -12.54
C ASP A 363 7.72 -11.29 -11.42
N TRP A 364 7.28 -12.53 -11.57
CA TRP A 364 7.60 -13.60 -10.63
C TRP A 364 9.08 -14.01 -10.68
N PHE A 365 9.72 -13.97 -11.85
CA PHE A 365 11.17 -14.15 -11.96
C PHE A 365 11.92 -13.03 -11.21
N ALA A 366 11.53 -11.79 -11.43
CA ALA A 366 12.10 -10.64 -10.71
C ALA A 366 11.88 -10.71 -9.20
N MET A 367 10.74 -11.27 -8.76
CA MET A 367 10.46 -11.60 -7.35
C MET A 367 11.46 -12.63 -6.82
N GLY A 368 11.74 -13.69 -7.58
CA GLY A 368 12.75 -14.70 -7.24
C GLY A 368 14.15 -14.09 -7.09
N CYS A 369 14.55 -13.20 -8.02
CA CYS A 369 15.80 -12.45 -7.92
C CYS A 369 15.85 -11.59 -6.65
N SER A 370 14.74 -10.95 -6.30
CA SER A 370 14.64 -10.08 -5.13
C SER A 370 14.69 -10.87 -3.82
N ILE A 371 14.01 -12.02 -3.72
CA ILE A 371 14.11 -12.92 -2.56
C ILE A 371 15.55 -13.42 -2.40
N TYR A 372 16.16 -13.87 -3.49
CA TYR A 372 17.56 -14.30 -3.47
C TYR A 372 18.50 -13.21 -2.96
N GLU A 373 18.32 -11.98 -3.45
CA GLU A 373 19.12 -10.82 -3.06
C GLU A 373 18.91 -10.43 -1.59
N MET A 374 17.68 -10.51 -1.09
CA MET A 374 17.37 -10.28 0.33
C MET A 374 18.12 -11.26 1.24
N VAL A 375 18.29 -12.51 0.82
CA VAL A 375 18.99 -13.55 1.61
C VAL A 375 20.51 -13.44 1.48
N ALA A 376 21.00 -13.41 0.24
CA ALA A 376 22.43 -13.57 -0.05
C ALA A 376 23.22 -12.24 -0.07
N GLY A 377 22.54 -11.07 -0.06
CA GLY A 377 23.20 -9.79 -0.23
C GLY A 377 23.88 -9.63 -1.60
N ARG A 378 23.43 -10.38 -2.60
CA ARG A 378 23.85 -10.33 -4.01
C ARG A 378 22.74 -10.87 -4.91
N THR A 379 22.73 -10.49 -6.18
CA THR A 379 21.76 -11.05 -7.14
C THR A 379 22.16 -12.48 -7.56
N PRO A 380 21.24 -13.29 -8.10
CA PRO A 380 21.53 -14.69 -8.46
C PRO A 380 22.70 -14.85 -9.44
N PHE A 381 22.85 -13.91 -10.39
CA PHE A 381 23.76 -14.00 -11.52
C PHE A 381 24.94 -13.02 -11.47
N ARG A 382 25.09 -12.27 -10.38
CA ARG A 382 26.19 -11.31 -10.21
C ARG A 382 26.56 -11.16 -8.75
N ASP A 383 27.85 -11.26 -8.43
CA ASP A 383 28.35 -11.02 -7.11
C ASP A 383 28.31 -9.54 -6.70
N TYR A 384 28.39 -9.30 -5.39
CA TYR A 384 28.38 -7.94 -4.87
C TYR A 384 29.59 -7.15 -5.36
N LYS A 385 29.33 -5.98 -5.96
CA LYS A 385 30.34 -5.09 -6.59
C LYS A 385 31.13 -5.70 -7.77
N GLU A 386 30.74 -6.88 -8.25
CA GLU A 386 31.34 -7.45 -9.44
C GLU A 386 31.08 -6.53 -10.66
N GLN A 387 32.14 -6.27 -11.43
CA GLN A 387 32.05 -5.51 -12.66
C GLN A 387 31.77 -6.50 -13.81
N VAL A 388 30.51 -6.55 -14.22
CA VAL A 388 30.04 -7.45 -15.31
C VAL A 388 29.40 -6.61 -16.40
N SER A 389 29.75 -6.91 -17.66
CA SER A 389 29.08 -6.24 -18.77
C SER A 389 27.58 -6.64 -18.83
N LYS A 390 26.75 -5.79 -19.45
CA LYS A 390 25.32 -6.13 -19.62
C LYS A 390 25.11 -7.39 -20.45
N GLU A 391 26.01 -7.64 -21.39
CA GLU A 391 25.92 -8.83 -22.26
C GLU A 391 26.36 -10.10 -21.49
N ASP A 392 27.44 -10.03 -20.73
CA ASP A 392 27.86 -11.17 -19.89
C ASP A 392 26.79 -11.52 -18.87
N LEU A 393 26.19 -10.52 -18.21
CA LEU A 393 25.10 -10.73 -17.28
C LEU A 393 23.88 -11.35 -17.97
N ARG A 394 23.57 -10.93 -19.19
CA ARG A 394 22.53 -11.55 -20.02
C ARG A 394 22.85 -13.03 -20.29
N GLN A 395 24.08 -13.34 -20.69
CA GLN A 395 24.51 -14.73 -20.95
C GLN A 395 24.44 -15.59 -19.69
N ARG A 396 24.85 -15.05 -18.53
CA ARG A 396 24.71 -15.75 -17.24
C ARG A 396 23.23 -16.05 -16.96
N THR A 397 22.33 -15.07 -17.07
CA THR A 397 20.90 -15.27 -16.83
C THR A 397 20.27 -16.31 -17.74
N LEU A 398 20.79 -16.46 -18.98
CA LEU A 398 20.29 -17.42 -19.96
C LEU A 398 20.88 -18.84 -19.83
N LYS A 399 22.02 -19.01 -19.18
CA LYS A 399 22.78 -20.27 -19.24
C LYS A 399 23.22 -20.84 -17.89
N GLU A 400 23.32 -20.00 -16.84
CA GLU A 400 23.85 -20.44 -15.55
C GLU A 400 22.73 -20.90 -14.63
N GLU A 401 22.96 -22.01 -13.94
CA GLU A 401 22.12 -22.45 -12.84
C GLU A 401 22.38 -21.61 -11.58
N VAL A 402 21.31 -21.30 -10.86
CA VAL A 402 21.40 -20.50 -9.64
C VAL A 402 21.98 -21.33 -8.50
N SER A 403 23.06 -20.84 -7.88
CA SER A 403 23.71 -21.47 -6.72
C SER A 403 23.14 -20.97 -5.39
N PHE A 404 22.81 -21.89 -4.47
CA PHE A 404 22.26 -21.60 -3.14
C PHE A 404 23.23 -21.94 -2.01
N GLN A 405 24.48 -21.53 -2.15
CA GLN A 405 25.55 -21.89 -1.18
C GLN A 405 25.56 -21.00 0.08
N HIS A 406 24.84 -19.88 0.11
CA HIS A 406 24.76 -19.01 1.29
C HIS A 406 24.06 -19.73 2.45
N GLY A 407 24.60 -19.60 3.68
CA GLY A 407 24.12 -20.34 4.85
C GLY A 407 22.67 -20.05 5.26
N ASP A 408 22.18 -18.85 4.95
CA ASP A 408 20.84 -18.40 5.36
C ASP A 408 19.69 -18.89 4.46
N PHE A 409 20.01 -19.61 3.38
CA PHE A 409 18.97 -20.26 2.57
C PHE A 409 18.39 -21.47 3.30
N THR A 410 17.19 -21.32 3.84
CA THR A 410 16.39 -22.46 4.33
C THR A 410 15.92 -23.33 3.16
N ASN A 411 15.45 -24.55 3.43
CA ASN A 411 14.90 -25.42 2.39
C ASN A 411 13.71 -24.78 1.68
N ASP A 412 12.78 -24.17 2.43
CA ASP A 412 11.61 -23.50 1.88
C ASP A 412 12.03 -22.29 1.02
N THR A 413 13.07 -21.55 1.41
CA THR A 413 13.61 -20.41 0.64
C THR A 413 14.31 -20.87 -0.65
N LYS A 414 15.08 -21.96 -0.59
CA LYS A 414 15.68 -22.55 -1.80
C LYS A 414 14.61 -23.00 -2.78
N ASP A 415 13.56 -23.61 -2.27
CA ASP A 415 12.49 -24.17 -3.08
C ASP A 415 11.70 -23.08 -3.80
N ILE A 416 11.21 -22.07 -3.06
CA ILE A 416 10.51 -20.96 -3.71
C ILE A 416 11.38 -20.20 -4.72
N CYS A 417 12.67 -19.99 -4.43
CA CYS A 417 13.58 -19.36 -5.38
C CYS A 417 13.75 -20.19 -6.65
N ARG A 418 13.90 -21.52 -6.54
CA ARG A 418 13.99 -22.42 -7.71
C ARG A 418 12.74 -22.34 -8.58
N LEU A 419 11.56 -22.35 -7.95
CA LEU A 419 10.28 -22.27 -8.64
C LEU A 419 10.07 -20.92 -9.32
N LEU A 420 10.45 -19.81 -8.66
CA LEU A 420 10.31 -18.46 -9.23
C LEU A 420 11.36 -18.17 -10.30
N LEU A 421 12.58 -18.72 -10.17
CA LEU A 421 13.67 -18.53 -11.12
C LEU A 421 13.70 -19.61 -12.24
N ALA A 422 12.63 -20.41 -12.37
CA ALA A 422 12.55 -21.38 -13.46
C ALA A 422 12.72 -20.68 -14.82
N GLU A 423 13.58 -21.26 -15.66
CA GLU A 423 13.91 -20.70 -16.99
C GLU A 423 12.66 -20.56 -17.86
N LYS A 424 11.85 -21.63 -17.91
CA LYS A 424 10.64 -21.69 -18.73
C LYS A 424 9.48 -21.02 -18.01
N PRO A 425 8.84 -20.00 -18.59
CA PRO A 425 7.75 -19.25 -17.95
C PRO A 425 6.61 -20.14 -17.46
N GLU A 426 6.24 -21.18 -18.23
CA GLU A 426 5.14 -22.09 -17.88
C GLU A 426 5.42 -23.02 -16.68
N GLN A 427 6.69 -23.15 -16.28
CA GLN A 427 7.10 -23.91 -15.10
C GLN A 427 7.25 -23.03 -13.87
N ARG A 428 7.24 -21.72 -14.05
CA ARG A 428 7.48 -20.73 -12.99
C ARG A 428 6.28 -20.60 -12.10
N LEU A 429 6.50 -20.55 -10.79
CA LEU A 429 5.44 -20.34 -9.79
C LEU A 429 4.71 -19.01 -10.05
N GLY A 430 3.39 -19.03 -9.99
CA GLY A 430 2.54 -17.86 -10.31
C GLY A 430 2.21 -17.71 -11.80
N SER A 431 2.69 -18.63 -12.67
CA SER A 431 2.47 -18.58 -14.11
C SER A 431 1.19 -19.24 -14.57
N ARG A 432 0.67 -20.17 -13.79
CA ARG A 432 -0.52 -20.96 -14.09
C ARG A 432 -1.74 -20.30 -13.46
N GLU A 433 -2.90 -20.50 -14.09
CA GLU A 433 -4.17 -19.94 -13.59
C GLU A 433 -4.45 -20.32 -12.13
N LYS A 434 -5.31 -19.59 -11.48
CA LYS A 434 -5.85 -19.61 -10.09
C LYS A 434 -5.36 -20.69 -9.08
N SER A 435 -4.94 -21.89 -9.56
CA SER A 435 -4.42 -22.98 -8.73
C SER A 435 -2.97 -22.78 -8.26
N ASP A 436 -2.21 -21.90 -8.92
CA ASP A 436 -0.76 -21.70 -8.74
C ASP A 436 -0.46 -20.37 -8.00
N ASN A 437 -1.24 -20.07 -6.96
CA ASN A 437 -1.05 -18.85 -6.19
C ASN A 437 0.23 -18.96 -5.33
N PRO A 438 1.24 -18.13 -5.56
CA PRO A 438 2.51 -18.15 -4.82
C PRO A 438 2.37 -18.04 -3.30
N ARG A 439 1.29 -17.42 -2.81
CA ARG A 439 0.99 -17.29 -1.36
C ARG A 439 0.77 -18.62 -0.65
N LYS A 440 0.45 -19.69 -1.40
CA LYS A 440 0.25 -21.04 -0.84
C LYS A 440 1.55 -21.82 -0.63
N HIS A 441 2.68 -21.29 -1.07
CA HIS A 441 3.97 -21.97 -0.94
C HIS A 441 4.39 -22.07 0.54
N PRO A 442 5.00 -23.20 1.00
CA PRO A 442 5.45 -23.39 2.39
C PRO A 442 6.38 -22.31 2.93
N PHE A 443 7.08 -21.59 2.06
CA PHE A 443 7.88 -20.41 2.42
C PHE A 443 7.07 -19.35 3.18
N PHE A 444 5.78 -19.21 2.90
CA PHE A 444 4.87 -18.25 3.55
C PHE A 444 4.04 -18.85 4.69
N LYS A 445 4.38 -20.05 5.20
CA LYS A 445 3.61 -20.74 6.25
C LYS A 445 3.41 -19.95 7.54
N SER A 446 4.30 -18.99 7.84
CA SER A 446 4.21 -18.11 9.00
C SER A 446 3.37 -16.85 8.75
N ILE A 447 2.85 -16.65 7.54
CA ILE A 447 2.10 -15.46 7.17
C ILE A 447 0.62 -15.80 7.08
N ASN A 448 -0.18 -15.15 7.91
CA ASN A 448 -1.62 -15.06 7.73
C ASN A 448 -1.90 -13.91 6.73
N PHE A 449 -2.18 -14.25 5.47
CA PHE A 449 -2.40 -13.26 4.42
C PHE A 449 -3.62 -12.37 4.65
N PRO A 450 -4.78 -12.86 5.11
CA PRO A 450 -5.89 -12.00 5.53
C PRO A 450 -5.47 -10.96 6.59
N HIS A 451 -4.72 -11.35 7.61
CA HIS A 451 -4.19 -10.40 8.61
C HIS A 451 -3.19 -9.42 8.00
N LEU A 452 -2.32 -9.90 7.10
CA LEU A 452 -1.36 -9.04 6.40
C LEU A 452 -2.08 -7.99 5.56
N GLU A 453 -3.11 -8.38 4.82
CA GLU A 453 -3.93 -7.50 4.00
C GLU A 453 -4.77 -6.53 4.84
N ALA A 454 -5.19 -6.94 6.03
CA ALA A 454 -5.87 -6.09 7.01
C ALA A 454 -4.90 -5.22 7.85
N GLY A 455 -3.56 -5.41 7.74
CA GLY A 455 -2.55 -4.69 8.50
C GLY A 455 -2.41 -5.07 9.96
N LEU A 456 -2.85 -6.24 10.29
CA LEU A 456 -2.81 -6.76 11.65
C LEU A 456 -1.51 -7.54 11.95
N VAL A 457 -0.65 -7.72 10.94
CA VAL A 457 0.65 -8.37 11.13
C VAL A 457 1.69 -7.33 11.48
N GLU A 458 2.28 -7.45 12.66
CA GLU A 458 3.38 -6.58 13.08
C GLU A 458 4.61 -6.83 12.20
N PRO A 459 5.22 -5.76 11.64
CA PRO A 459 6.48 -5.86 10.94
C PRO A 459 7.59 -6.45 11.83
N PRO A 460 8.45 -7.32 11.31
CA PRO A 460 9.55 -7.94 12.08
C PRO A 460 10.64 -6.94 12.49
N ILE A 461 10.56 -5.74 12.03
CA ILE A 461 11.18 -4.54 12.59
C ILE A 461 10.03 -3.57 12.79
N CYS A 462 9.56 -3.44 14.00
CA CYS A 462 8.93 -2.20 14.38
C CYS A 462 10.05 -1.17 14.28
N ALA A 463 9.97 -0.31 13.30
CA ALA A 463 10.67 0.94 13.36
C ALA A 463 10.00 1.71 14.52
N GLY A 464 10.34 1.34 15.74
CA GLY A 464 10.39 2.35 16.78
C GLY A 464 11.18 3.49 16.14
N PRO A 465 10.90 4.76 16.41
CA PRO A 465 11.47 5.87 15.70
C PRO A 465 12.99 5.73 15.62
N PHE A 466 13.50 5.15 14.54
CA PHE A 466 14.93 4.93 14.26
C PHE A 466 15.77 4.20 15.33
N GLY A 467 15.12 3.59 16.40
CA GLY A 467 15.83 3.20 17.62
C GLY A 467 16.75 1.98 17.51
N GLU A 468 16.46 0.99 16.67
CA GLU A 468 17.34 -0.20 16.56
C GLU A 468 18.16 -0.29 15.26
N VAL A 469 17.70 0.36 14.20
CA VAL A 469 18.41 0.34 12.91
C VAL A 469 19.52 1.39 12.85
N LEU A 470 19.31 2.53 13.50
CA LEU A 470 20.28 3.63 13.55
C LEU A 470 21.53 3.39 14.39
N PRO A 471 21.53 2.71 15.55
CA PRO A 471 22.77 2.50 16.30
C PRO A 471 23.86 1.79 15.50
N LYS A 472 23.48 0.83 14.63
CA LYS A 472 24.44 0.12 13.77
C LYS A 472 24.92 0.93 12.56
N ILE A 473 24.16 1.92 12.13
CA ILE A 473 24.57 2.87 11.07
C ILE A 473 25.42 3.98 11.66
N CYS A 474 25.17 4.35 12.92
CA CYS A 474 25.74 5.53 13.57
C CYS A 474 27.08 5.29 14.27
N ASP A 475 27.54 4.05 14.43
CA ASP A 475 28.88 3.76 15.02
C ASP A 475 30.05 4.42 14.28
N GLY A 476 29.77 5.16 13.22
CA GLY A 476 30.76 5.95 12.49
C GLY A 476 30.33 7.33 11.97
N ALA A 477 29.08 7.78 12.12
CA ALA A 477 28.63 8.94 11.33
C ALA A 477 27.64 9.93 11.99
N VAL A 478 27.06 9.69 13.19
CA VAL A 478 26.11 10.63 13.83
C VAL A 478 26.48 10.87 15.29
N PRO A 479 26.61 12.13 15.74
CA PRO A 479 26.94 12.46 17.14
C PRO A 479 25.83 12.02 18.11
N ILE A 480 26.24 11.51 19.28
CA ILE A 480 25.39 11.01 20.38
C ILE A 480 24.33 12.03 20.85
N ALA A 481 24.60 13.31 20.77
CA ALA A 481 23.67 14.39 21.11
C ALA A 481 22.35 14.37 20.31
N TRP A 482 22.31 13.74 19.15
CA TRP A 482 21.13 13.64 18.31
C TRP A 482 20.17 12.50 18.73
N GLN A 483 20.68 11.51 19.45
CA GLN A 483 19.89 10.39 19.95
C GLN A 483 19.03 10.82 21.16
N GLU A 484 19.52 11.71 22.01
CA GLU A 484 18.80 12.19 23.18
C GLU A 484 17.67 13.16 22.81
N GLU A 485 17.85 13.99 21.78
CA GLU A 485 16.86 14.96 21.33
C GLU A 485 15.63 14.33 20.65
N ILE A 486 15.79 13.14 20.05
CA ILE A 486 14.71 12.37 19.42
C ILE A 486 13.83 11.69 20.48
N ILE A 487 14.43 11.28 21.60
CA ILE A 487 13.73 10.60 22.71
C ILE A 487 12.95 11.60 23.59
N GLU A 488 13.45 12.83 23.76
CA GLU A 488 12.82 13.85 24.63
C GLU A 488 11.63 14.57 23.98
N THR A 489 11.45 14.51 22.66
CA THR A 489 10.42 15.34 21.98
C THR A 489 9.01 14.77 21.98
N GLY A 490 8.76 13.55 22.46
CA GLY A 490 7.40 12.98 22.62
C GLY A 490 6.59 12.89 21.31
N LEU A 491 7.26 12.70 20.20
CA LEU A 491 6.74 12.91 18.83
C LEU A 491 5.67 11.93 18.36
N PHE A 492 5.40 10.87 19.11
CA PHE A 492 4.54 9.75 18.71
C PHE A 492 3.06 9.93 19.00
N GLU A 493 2.70 10.72 20.00
CA GLU A 493 1.29 10.89 20.35
C GLU A 493 0.48 11.71 19.34
N GLU A 494 1.13 12.52 18.50
CA GLU A 494 0.45 13.38 17.52
C GLU A 494 0.22 12.76 16.13
N LEU A 495 0.91 11.66 15.80
CA LEU A 495 0.71 10.95 14.53
C LEU A 495 -0.52 10.02 14.55
N SER A 496 -1.00 9.70 15.72
CA SER A 496 -2.17 8.84 15.94
C SER A 496 -3.51 9.59 15.97
N ASP A 497 -3.57 10.89 15.67
CA ASP A 497 -4.83 11.62 15.62
C ASP A 497 -5.65 11.18 14.38
N PRO A 498 -6.70 10.36 14.57
CA PRO A 498 -7.53 9.84 13.50
C PRO A 498 -8.38 10.92 12.80
N ASN A 499 -8.36 12.17 13.28
CA ASN A 499 -9.19 13.26 12.78
C ASN A 499 -8.57 14.03 11.60
N ARG A 500 -7.34 13.69 11.16
CA ARG A 500 -6.69 14.34 10.02
C ARG A 500 -6.86 13.54 8.73
N CYS A 501 -8.06 13.56 8.15
CA CYS A 501 -8.32 13.00 6.83
C CYS A 501 -7.77 13.90 5.72
N THR A 502 -7.15 13.30 4.72
CA THR A 502 -6.63 13.97 3.52
C THR A 502 -7.71 14.11 2.46
N PHE A 503 -7.89 15.31 1.98
CA PHE A 503 -8.85 15.69 0.94
C PHE A 503 -8.16 15.88 -0.41
N PHE A 504 -7.66 14.81 -1.02
CA PHE A 504 -7.22 14.89 -2.41
C PHE A 504 -7.64 13.61 -3.12
N SER A 505 -8.67 13.69 -3.94
CA SER A 505 -8.99 12.71 -4.96
C SER A 505 -8.80 13.32 -6.35
N SER A 506 -8.37 12.49 -7.29
CA SER A 506 -8.21 12.91 -8.68
C SER A 506 -9.54 13.34 -9.29
N SER A 507 -9.59 14.54 -9.82
CA SER A 507 -10.67 14.97 -10.69
C SER A 507 -10.55 14.31 -12.06
N SER A 508 -11.20 13.19 -12.28
CA SER A 508 -11.56 12.75 -13.63
C SER A 508 -12.98 12.19 -13.60
N SER A 509 -13.86 12.90 -14.24
CA SER A 509 -15.19 12.47 -14.60
C SER A 509 -15.09 11.24 -15.51
N SER A 510 -15.66 10.13 -15.08
CA SER A 510 -15.80 8.85 -15.77
C SER A 510 -14.79 7.75 -15.38
N CYS A 511 -14.85 7.28 -14.14
CA CYS A 511 -14.42 5.92 -13.84
C CYS A 511 -15.23 5.37 -12.68
N SER A 512 -15.83 4.23 -12.92
CA SER A 512 -16.64 3.48 -11.96
C SER A 512 -15.92 3.31 -10.62
N SER A 513 -16.65 3.58 -9.57
CA SER A 513 -16.36 3.70 -8.14
C SER A 513 -15.63 2.54 -7.42
N ALA A 514 -14.96 1.64 -8.09
CA ALA A 514 -14.41 0.44 -7.47
C ALA A 514 -12.99 0.57 -6.89
N SER A 515 -12.24 1.63 -7.20
CA SER A 515 -10.78 1.65 -6.98
C SER A 515 -10.28 2.41 -5.75
N VAL A 516 -11.12 3.10 -4.98
CA VAL A 516 -10.67 3.97 -3.86
C VAL A 516 -10.77 3.30 -2.49
N VAL A 517 -11.31 2.09 -2.42
CA VAL A 517 -11.90 1.51 -1.20
C VAL A 517 -10.91 0.88 -0.22
N TRP A 518 -9.78 0.39 -0.68
CA TRP A 518 -8.88 -0.40 0.19
C TRP A 518 -7.92 0.42 1.04
N PHE A 519 -7.74 1.69 0.75
CA PHE A 519 -6.64 2.48 1.30
C PHE A 519 -6.86 3.05 2.69
N LEU A 520 -8.07 3.07 3.22
CA LEU A 520 -8.41 3.69 4.51
C LEU A 520 -8.91 2.70 5.58
N LEU A 521 -8.95 1.40 5.28
CA LEU A 521 -9.17 0.38 6.31
C LEU A 521 -8.00 0.32 7.32
N PHE A 522 -6.82 0.82 6.95
CA PHE A 522 -5.58 0.69 7.71
C PHE A 522 -5.34 1.75 8.80
N PHE A 523 -6.00 2.89 8.75
CA PHE A 523 -5.75 3.99 9.70
C PHE A 523 -6.85 4.21 10.74
N CYS A 524 -7.80 3.31 10.88
CA CYS A 524 -8.87 3.43 11.89
C CYS A 524 -8.84 2.35 12.98
N PHE A 525 -7.76 1.56 13.09
CA PHE A 525 -7.63 0.53 14.12
C PHE A 525 -6.26 0.58 14.83
N VAL A 526 -5.81 1.74 15.25
CA VAL A 526 -4.92 1.87 16.42
C VAL A 526 -5.36 3.11 17.19
#